data_122e305d313cbae6e709bca17aec751c
#
_entry.id   122e305d313cbae6e709bca17aec751c
#
_cell.length_a   1.000
_cell.length_b   1.000
_cell.length_c   1.000
_cell.angle_alpha   90.00
_cell.angle_beta   90.00
_cell.angle_gamma   90.00
#
_symmetry.space_group_name_H-M   'P 1'
#
loop_
_entity.id
_entity.type
_entity.pdbx_description
1 polymer ?
#
loop_
_entity_poly.entity_id
_entity_poly.type
_entity_poly.pdbx_seq_one_letter_code
_entity_poly.pdbx_strand_id
1 'polypeptide(L)'
;MLLHVGQMVERVFRDLEHEKPKCTVTWFAGQLNCDRRNIYDIFKRSTIDTQLLVQISIVLDHNFYDDIAQGIEDEFKKRQALNLPQFISGDLDKIYFLSEDGREAQCFSYDDILTLRCRVELALAENVIRNSLGV
;
A
#
# COMPACT_ATOMS: atom_id res chain seq x y z
N MET A 1 -6.22 -3.16 -8.17
CA MET A 1 -4.77 -3.37 -8.36
C MET A 1 -4.54 -4.74 -8.98
N LEU A 2 -3.89 -4.77 -10.11
CA LEU A 2 -3.45 -6.02 -10.73
C LEU A 2 -1.99 -6.25 -10.36
N LEU A 3 -1.76 -7.23 -9.50
CA LEU A 3 -0.43 -7.63 -9.09
C LEU A 3 0.05 -8.75 -10.02
N HIS A 4 1.18 -8.57 -10.66
CA HIS A 4 1.79 -9.59 -11.51
C HIS A 4 3.00 -10.18 -10.79
N VAL A 5 2.79 -11.29 -10.08
CA VAL A 5 3.81 -11.89 -9.21
C VAL A 5 5.03 -12.36 -9.99
N GLY A 6 4.84 -12.95 -11.16
CA GLY A 6 5.95 -13.38 -12.03
C GLY A 6 6.87 -12.23 -12.45
N GLN A 7 6.31 -11.06 -12.75
CA GLN A 7 7.13 -9.88 -13.08
C GLN A 7 7.89 -9.35 -11.86
N MET A 8 7.30 -9.44 -10.68
CA MET A 8 8.00 -9.07 -9.43
C MET A 8 9.21 -9.98 -9.21
N VAL A 9 9.02 -11.28 -9.39
CA VAL A 9 10.11 -12.27 -9.29
C VAL A 9 11.19 -12.00 -10.33
N GLU A 10 10.80 -11.76 -11.58
CA GLU A 10 11.74 -11.44 -12.65
C GLU A 10 12.58 -10.21 -12.32
N ARG A 11 11.95 -9.15 -11.84
CA ARG A 11 12.66 -7.91 -11.47
C ARG A 11 13.73 -8.16 -10.41
N VAL A 12 13.37 -8.83 -9.33
CA VAL A 12 14.31 -9.16 -8.25
C VAL A 12 15.43 -10.07 -8.75
N PHE A 13 15.08 -11.06 -9.58
CA PHE A 13 16.07 -11.94 -10.20
C PHE A 13 17.04 -11.18 -11.10
N ARG A 14 16.58 -10.27 -11.94
CA ARG A 14 17.42 -9.46 -12.82
C ARG A 14 18.36 -8.55 -12.03
N ASP A 15 17.89 -7.97 -10.94
CA ASP A 15 18.72 -7.17 -10.05
C ASP A 15 19.81 -8.03 -9.42
N LEU A 16 19.48 -9.24 -8.96
CA LEU A 16 20.45 -10.17 -8.41
C LEU A 16 21.47 -10.63 -9.45
N GLU A 17 21.02 -10.93 -10.67
CA GLU A 17 21.89 -11.31 -11.80
C GLU A 17 22.89 -10.19 -12.13
N HIS A 18 22.43 -8.94 -12.06
CA HIS A 18 23.27 -7.77 -12.29
C HIS A 18 24.33 -7.60 -11.20
N GLU A 19 23.94 -7.76 -9.94
CA GLU A 19 24.86 -7.67 -8.80
C GLU A 19 25.84 -8.85 -8.73
N LYS A 20 25.33 -10.05 -9.02
CA LYS A 20 26.07 -11.31 -8.95
C LYS A 20 25.95 -12.07 -10.27
N PRO A 21 26.86 -11.86 -11.22
CA PRO A 21 26.77 -12.50 -12.55
C PRO A 21 26.77 -14.04 -12.54
N LYS A 22 27.15 -14.65 -11.43
CA LYS A 22 27.08 -16.12 -11.25
C LYS A 22 25.64 -16.62 -11.06
N CYS A 23 24.73 -15.77 -10.64
CA CYS A 23 23.32 -16.11 -10.45
C CYS A 23 22.56 -16.03 -11.79
N THR A 24 22.80 -17.00 -12.64
CA THR A 24 22.15 -17.10 -13.96
C THR A 24 20.80 -17.80 -13.87
N VAL A 25 20.03 -17.78 -14.97
CA VAL A 25 18.77 -18.55 -15.09
C VAL A 25 19.03 -20.05 -14.83
N THR A 26 20.16 -20.58 -15.30
CA THR A 26 20.56 -21.98 -15.04
C THR A 26 20.80 -22.23 -13.56
N TRP A 27 21.46 -21.32 -12.87
CA TRP A 27 21.63 -21.38 -11.43
C TRP A 27 20.27 -21.37 -10.70
N PHE A 28 19.39 -20.45 -11.08
CA PHE A 28 18.08 -20.32 -10.47
C PHE A 28 17.22 -21.56 -10.67
N ALA A 29 17.21 -22.11 -11.89
CA ALA A 29 16.52 -23.35 -12.21
C ALA A 29 17.08 -24.53 -11.36
N GLY A 30 18.39 -24.60 -11.19
CA GLY A 30 19.03 -25.60 -10.33
C GLY A 30 18.61 -25.48 -8.86
N GLN A 31 18.48 -24.27 -8.34
CA GLN A 31 18.01 -24.03 -6.96
C GLN A 31 16.55 -24.46 -6.75
N LEU A 32 15.71 -24.35 -7.76
CA LEU A 32 14.30 -24.76 -7.71
C LEU A 32 14.06 -26.21 -8.20
N ASN A 33 15.10 -26.95 -8.57
CA ASN A 33 15.02 -28.29 -9.15
C ASN A 33 14.08 -28.37 -10.37
N CYS A 34 14.20 -27.40 -11.26
CA CYS A 34 13.38 -27.33 -12.47
C CYS A 34 14.25 -26.97 -13.69
N ASP A 35 13.63 -27.02 -14.87
CA ASP A 35 14.27 -26.64 -16.12
C ASP A 35 14.30 -25.12 -16.30
N ARG A 36 15.26 -24.62 -17.07
CA ARG A 36 15.35 -23.21 -17.44
C ARG A 36 14.04 -22.66 -18.05
N ARG A 37 13.36 -23.49 -18.82
CA ARG A 37 12.08 -23.15 -19.43
C ARG A 37 11.03 -22.83 -18.38
N ASN A 38 11.01 -23.56 -17.28
CA ASN A 38 10.09 -23.33 -16.17
C ASN A 38 10.32 -21.98 -15.50
N ILE A 39 11.55 -21.50 -15.44
CA ILE A 39 11.88 -20.17 -14.91
C ILE A 39 11.23 -19.08 -15.79
N TYR A 40 11.37 -19.17 -17.10
CA TYR A 40 10.72 -18.20 -18.01
C TYR A 40 9.19 -18.28 -17.95
N ASP A 41 8.64 -19.47 -17.75
CA ASP A 41 7.19 -19.65 -17.55
C ASP A 41 6.72 -19.02 -16.22
N ILE A 42 7.52 -19.11 -15.15
CA ILE A 42 7.25 -18.44 -13.87
C ILE A 42 7.17 -16.93 -14.05
N PHE A 43 8.10 -16.35 -14.79
CA PHE A 43 8.12 -14.90 -15.04
C PHE A 43 6.87 -14.39 -15.77
N LYS A 44 6.25 -15.24 -16.58
CA LYS A 44 5.03 -14.90 -17.33
C LYS A 44 3.74 -15.06 -16.54
N ARG A 45 3.79 -15.77 -15.41
CA ARG A 45 2.58 -16.03 -14.60
C ARG A 45 2.20 -14.79 -13.78
N SER A 46 0.93 -14.43 -13.83
CA SER A 46 0.39 -13.40 -12.96
C SER A 46 0.23 -13.90 -11.52
N THR A 47 0.04 -15.20 -11.35
CA THR A 47 -0.12 -15.85 -10.04
C THR A 47 0.89 -16.97 -9.89
N ILE A 48 1.43 -17.12 -8.70
CA ILE A 48 2.36 -18.18 -8.32
C ILE A 48 1.81 -18.85 -7.07
N ASP A 49 1.88 -20.18 -7.05
CA ASP A 49 1.55 -20.99 -5.88
C ASP A 49 2.34 -20.53 -4.65
N THR A 50 1.68 -20.51 -3.52
CA THR A 50 2.23 -20.04 -2.24
C THR A 50 3.53 -20.77 -1.86
N GLN A 51 3.57 -22.10 -1.99
CA GLN A 51 4.76 -22.88 -1.67
C GLN A 51 5.93 -22.54 -2.59
N LEU A 52 5.66 -22.43 -3.89
CA LEU A 52 6.67 -22.07 -4.87
C LEU A 52 7.21 -20.66 -4.61
N LEU A 53 6.34 -19.71 -4.27
CA LEU A 53 6.74 -18.35 -3.96
C LEU A 53 7.60 -18.28 -2.69
N VAL A 54 7.31 -19.10 -1.68
CA VAL A 54 8.17 -19.24 -0.48
C VAL A 54 9.56 -19.73 -0.87
N GLN A 55 9.65 -20.76 -1.70
CA GLN A 55 10.95 -21.29 -2.17
C GLN A 55 11.73 -20.24 -2.97
N ILE A 56 11.05 -19.54 -3.88
CA ILE A 56 11.65 -18.45 -4.66
C ILE A 56 12.16 -17.33 -3.73
N SER A 57 11.37 -16.96 -2.73
CA SER A 57 11.76 -15.94 -1.75
C SER A 57 13.03 -16.32 -0.99
N ILE A 58 13.15 -17.57 -0.60
CA ILE A 58 14.34 -18.09 0.10
C ILE A 58 15.55 -18.09 -0.84
N VAL A 59 15.39 -18.56 -2.06
CA VAL A 59 16.48 -18.66 -3.06
C VAL A 59 17.00 -17.28 -3.45
N LEU A 60 16.11 -16.32 -3.65
CA LEU A 60 16.48 -14.96 -4.04
C LEU A 60 16.78 -14.03 -2.86
N ASP A 61 16.67 -14.53 -1.64
CA ASP A 61 16.85 -13.75 -0.40
C ASP A 61 16.02 -12.47 -0.41
N HIS A 62 14.75 -12.59 -0.82
CA HIS A 62 13.81 -11.48 -0.92
C HIS A 62 12.42 -11.91 -0.49
N ASN A 63 11.80 -11.16 0.41
CA ASN A 63 10.47 -11.47 0.89
C ASN A 63 9.39 -10.87 -0.02
N PHE A 64 8.91 -11.65 -0.99
CA PHE A 64 7.83 -11.24 -1.91
C PHE A 64 6.49 -11.00 -1.21
N TYR A 65 6.27 -11.62 -0.06
CA TYR A 65 5.05 -11.39 0.72
C TYR A 65 4.99 -9.99 1.32
N ASP A 66 6.13 -9.40 1.67
CA ASP A 66 6.18 -8.00 2.09
C ASP A 66 5.78 -7.07 0.94
N ASP A 67 6.23 -7.34 -0.27
CA ASP A 67 5.84 -6.56 -1.45
C ASP A 67 4.33 -6.65 -1.71
N ILE A 68 3.77 -7.86 -1.57
CA ILE A 68 2.33 -8.09 -1.71
C ILE A 68 1.57 -7.37 -0.59
N ALA A 69 2.02 -7.50 0.65
CA ALA A 69 1.42 -6.83 1.79
C ALA A 69 1.45 -5.31 1.63
N GLN A 70 2.56 -4.75 1.17
CA GLN A 70 2.68 -3.31 0.90
C GLN A 70 1.70 -2.87 -0.19
N GLY A 71 1.56 -3.65 -1.25
CA GLY A 71 0.58 -3.37 -2.31
C GLY A 71 -0.87 -3.37 -1.80
N ILE A 72 -1.21 -4.27 -0.90
CA ILE A 72 -2.53 -4.32 -0.25
C ILE A 72 -2.74 -3.09 0.63
N GLU A 73 -1.75 -2.71 1.44
CA GLU A 73 -1.79 -1.52 2.28
C GLU A 73 -1.98 -0.24 1.44
N ASP A 74 -1.26 -0.12 0.33
CA ASP A 74 -1.40 1.01 -0.58
C ASP A 74 -2.81 1.09 -1.18
N GLU A 75 -3.41 -0.05 -1.50
CA GLU A 75 -4.78 -0.12 -2.00
C GLU A 75 -5.80 0.29 -0.92
N PHE A 76 -5.59 -0.11 0.32
CA PHE A 76 -6.43 0.32 1.45
C PHE A 76 -6.36 1.84 1.64
N LYS A 77 -5.16 2.42 1.56
CA LYS A 77 -4.97 3.87 1.65
C LYS A 77 -5.68 4.61 0.52
N LYS A 78 -5.63 4.09 -0.71
CA LYS A 78 -6.35 4.66 -1.85
C LYS A 78 -7.86 4.63 -1.63
N ARG A 79 -8.40 3.52 -1.13
CA ARG A 79 -9.83 3.39 -0.82
C ARG A 79 -10.27 4.34 0.29
N GLN A 80 -9.46 4.47 1.34
CA GLN A 80 -9.72 5.43 2.40
C GLN A 80 -9.72 6.86 1.89
N ALA A 81 -8.77 7.22 1.03
CA ALA A 81 -8.71 8.53 0.39
C ALA A 81 -9.95 8.81 -0.49
N LEU A 82 -10.47 7.79 -1.18
CA LEU A 82 -11.69 7.92 -1.98
C LEU A 82 -12.97 8.06 -1.13
N ASN A 83 -12.97 7.50 0.07
CA ASN A 83 -14.09 7.57 1.02
C ASN A 83 -14.05 8.83 1.89
N LEU A 84 -12.93 9.54 1.90
CA LEU A 84 -12.91 10.87 2.52
C LEU A 84 -13.85 11.79 1.77
N PRO A 85 -14.63 12.65 2.48
CA PRO A 85 -15.44 13.64 1.80
C PRO A 85 -14.57 14.42 0.84
N GLN A 86 -14.96 14.44 -0.42
CA GLN A 86 -14.25 15.21 -1.42
C GLN A 86 -14.30 16.66 -1.01
N PHE A 87 -13.16 17.19 -0.58
CA PHE A 87 -13.04 18.63 -0.40
C PHE A 87 -13.14 19.26 -1.78
N ILE A 88 -14.33 19.72 -2.11
CA ILE A 88 -14.56 20.44 -3.34
C ILE A 88 -13.97 21.81 -3.15
N SER A 89 -12.93 22.06 -3.82
CA SER A 89 -12.53 23.28 -4.48
C SER A 89 -11.18 23.84 -4.11
N GLY A 90 -10.66 24.39 -5.02
CA GLY A 90 -9.58 25.25 -5.40
C GLY A 90 -8.67 25.89 -4.35
N ASP A 91 -9.00 25.96 -3.12
CA ASP A 91 -8.13 26.38 -2.03
C ASP A 91 -7.87 25.21 -1.07
N LEU A 92 -6.86 24.41 -1.42
CA LEU A 92 -6.32 23.36 -0.56
C LEU A 92 -5.75 23.90 0.76
N ASP A 93 -5.63 25.20 0.90
CA ASP A 93 -5.04 25.85 2.06
C ASP A 93 -6.01 26.02 3.23
N LYS A 94 -7.32 25.79 3.01
CA LYS A 94 -8.33 26.01 4.04
C LYS A 94 -9.36 24.89 4.04
N ILE A 95 -9.57 24.27 5.21
CA ILE A 95 -10.64 23.31 5.45
C ILE A 95 -11.70 23.96 6.32
N TYR A 96 -12.96 23.85 5.90
CA TYR A 96 -14.12 24.39 6.59
C TYR A 96 -14.87 23.27 7.28
N PHE A 97 -15.12 23.40 8.59
CA PHE A 97 -16.02 22.55 9.33
C PHE A 97 -17.41 23.19 9.34
N LEU A 98 -18.39 22.49 8.81
CA LEU A 98 -19.79 22.93 8.89
C LEU A 98 -20.40 22.39 10.17
N SER A 99 -21.12 23.23 10.91
CA SER A 99 -21.97 22.79 12.00
C SER A 99 -23.22 22.07 11.45
N GLU A 100 -23.93 21.33 12.31
CA GLU A 100 -25.18 20.64 11.92
C GLU A 100 -26.22 21.61 11.30
N ASP A 101 -26.15 22.89 11.64
CA ASP A 101 -27.01 23.95 11.10
C ASP A 101 -26.61 24.42 9.69
N GLY A 102 -25.59 23.82 9.09
CA GLY A 102 -25.02 24.22 7.82
C GLY A 102 -24.26 25.55 7.85
N ARG A 103 -24.02 26.10 9.04
CA ARG A 103 -23.22 27.30 9.22
C ARG A 103 -21.73 26.95 9.25
N GLU A 104 -20.93 27.76 8.61
CA GLU A 104 -19.49 27.66 8.62
C GLU A 104 -18.96 27.86 10.05
N ALA A 105 -18.43 26.79 10.65
CA ALA A 105 -18.01 26.84 12.06
C ALA A 105 -16.60 27.38 12.21
N GLN A 106 -15.66 26.97 11.40
CA GLN A 106 -14.25 27.34 11.56
C GLN A 106 -13.43 27.02 10.31
N CYS A 107 -12.50 27.92 9.97
CA CYS A 107 -11.55 27.75 8.88
C CYS A 107 -10.15 27.49 9.43
N PHE A 108 -9.52 26.41 8.99
CA PHE A 108 -8.16 26.08 9.36
C PHE A 108 -7.25 26.05 8.13
N SER A 109 -6.02 26.49 8.27
CA SER A 109 -5.02 26.32 7.24
C SER A 109 -4.58 24.86 7.15
N TYR A 110 -4.04 24.45 6.00
CA TYR A 110 -3.55 23.08 5.79
C TYR A 110 -2.50 22.66 6.83
N ASP A 111 -1.60 23.58 7.19
CA ASP A 111 -0.56 23.32 8.21
C ASP A 111 -1.17 23.12 9.61
N ASP A 112 -2.25 23.83 9.92
CA ASP A 112 -2.96 23.66 11.19
C ASP A 112 -3.64 22.29 11.29
N ILE A 113 -4.07 21.73 10.17
CA ILE A 113 -4.75 20.42 10.13
C ILE A 113 -3.79 19.29 10.48
N LEU A 114 -2.57 19.30 9.95
CA LEU A 114 -1.55 18.32 10.29
C LEU A 114 -1.20 18.36 11.78
N THR A 115 -1.21 19.56 12.36
CA THR A 115 -0.92 19.78 13.79
C THR A 115 -2.13 19.47 14.68
N LEU A 116 -3.34 19.61 14.16
CA LEU A 116 -4.61 19.54 14.91
C LEU A 116 -5.32 18.20 14.78
N ARG A 117 -4.75 17.21 14.08
CA ARG A 117 -5.39 15.91 13.90
C ARG A 117 -5.90 15.33 15.22
N CYS A 118 -5.06 15.33 16.24
CA CYS A 118 -5.43 14.84 17.57
C CYS A 118 -6.49 15.72 18.25
N ARG A 119 -6.46 17.04 18.03
CA ARG A 119 -7.45 17.97 18.59
C ARG A 119 -8.82 17.83 17.93
N VAL A 120 -8.86 17.56 16.63
CA VAL A 120 -10.12 17.29 15.92
C VAL A 120 -10.76 16.01 16.45
N GLU A 121 -9.99 14.96 16.63
CA GLU A 121 -10.48 13.70 17.22
C GLU A 121 -11.01 13.92 18.63
N LEU A 122 -10.32 14.70 19.46
CA LEU A 122 -10.78 15.07 20.79
C LEU A 122 -12.06 15.91 20.76
N ALA A 123 -12.16 16.90 19.88
CA ALA A 123 -13.33 17.73 19.72
C ALA A 123 -14.56 16.92 19.27
N LEU A 124 -14.37 15.97 18.36
CA LEU A 124 -15.42 15.03 17.94
C LEU A 124 -15.86 14.13 19.09
N ALA A 125 -14.93 13.63 19.89
CA ALA A 125 -15.24 12.83 21.08
C ALA A 125 -15.99 13.64 22.14
N GLU A 126 -15.59 14.87 22.40
CA GLU A 126 -16.30 15.80 23.30
C GLU A 126 -17.71 16.10 22.81
N ASN A 127 -17.91 16.32 21.51
CA ASN A 127 -19.23 16.52 20.93
C ASN A 127 -20.15 15.30 21.09
N VAL A 128 -19.62 14.11 20.88
CA VAL A 128 -20.35 12.86 21.10
C VAL A 128 -20.76 12.74 22.58
N ILE A 129 -19.86 13.04 23.51
CA ILE A 129 -20.14 13.03 24.94
C ILE A 129 -21.21 14.06 25.31
N ARG A 130 -21.11 15.30 24.79
CA ARG A 130 -22.13 16.32 25.02
C ARG A 130 -23.51 15.90 24.52
N ASN A 131 -23.58 15.36 23.31
CA ASN A 131 -24.83 14.89 22.74
C ASN A 131 -25.42 13.74 23.51
N SER A 132 -24.61 12.83 24.03
CA SER A 132 -25.05 11.71 24.85
C SER A 132 -25.52 12.13 26.25
N LEU A 133 -25.01 13.25 26.79
CA LEU A 133 -25.41 13.79 28.09
C LEU A 133 -26.60 14.76 27.99
N GLY A 134 -27.07 15.09 26.80
CA GLY A 134 -28.20 16.01 26.60
C GLY A 134 -27.89 17.47 26.92
N VAL A 135 -26.63 17.85 26.89
CA VAL A 135 -26.17 19.20 27.19
C VAL A 135 -25.93 20.01 25.93
#